data_210286780fdd46b12fa04dc9ed1ffba5
#
_entry.id   210286780fdd46b12fa04dc9ed1ffba5
#
_cell.length_a   1.000
_cell.length_b   1.000
_cell.length_c   1.000
_cell.angle_alpha   90.00
_cell.angle_beta   90.00
_cell.angle_gamma   90.00
#
_symmetry.space_group_name_H-M   'P 1'
#
loop_
_entity.id
_entity.type
_entity.pdbx_description
1 polymer ?
#
loop_
_entity_poly.entity_id
_entity_poly.type
_entity_poly.pdbx_seq_one_letter_code
_entity_poly.pdbx_strand_id
1 'polypeptide(L)'
;IFSENQALLALAAGASFISPFLGRLDDIGHDGMELVRGIVSIMDFHGYEAEVIAASIRHPLHVKKAAEAGAHIATVPYKVFRQMLKHPLTDKGIAQFNKDFEGTKRVNG
;
A
#
# COMPACT_ATOMS: atom_id res chain seq x y z
N ILE A 1 -15.77 2.66 -1.89
CA ILE A 1 -15.71 3.20 -3.25
C ILE A 1 -15.29 2.10 -4.20
N PHE A 2 -16.06 1.92 -5.27
CA PHE A 2 -15.84 0.87 -6.26
C PHE A 2 -15.74 1.40 -7.69
N SER A 3 -15.86 2.70 -7.89
CA SER A 3 -15.69 3.33 -9.20
C SER A 3 -15.22 4.77 -9.05
N GLU A 4 -14.64 5.31 -10.12
CA GLU A 4 -14.21 6.71 -10.19
C GLU A 4 -15.40 7.65 -10.07
N ASN A 5 -16.55 7.30 -10.62
CA ASN A 5 -17.76 8.11 -10.51
C ASN A 5 -18.24 8.23 -9.06
N GLN A 6 -18.16 7.15 -8.28
CA GLN A 6 -18.48 7.22 -6.86
C GLN A 6 -17.49 8.14 -6.13
N ALA A 7 -16.20 8.07 -6.47
CA ALA A 7 -15.19 8.96 -5.91
C ALA A 7 -15.50 10.42 -6.25
N LEU A 8 -15.87 10.71 -7.49
CA LEU A 8 -16.23 12.07 -7.92
C LEU A 8 -17.40 12.62 -7.11
N LEU A 9 -18.42 11.82 -6.90
CA LEU A 9 -19.59 12.24 -6.09
C LEU A 9 -19.19 12.52 -4.64
N ALA A 10 -18.34 11.67 -4.06
CA ALA A 10 -17.85 11.87 -2.70
C ALA A 10 -16.98 13.13 -2.59
N LEU A 11 -16.09 13.36 -3.54
CA LEU A 11 -15.24 14.55 -3.59
C LEU A 11 -16.08 15.82 -3.76
N ALA A 12 -17.09 15.80 -4.63
CA ALA A 12 -18.00 16.91 -4.83
C ALA A 12 -18.80 17.23 -3.56
N ALA A 13 -19.09 16.22 -2.75
CA ALA A 13 -19.78 16.37 -1.47
C ALA A 13 -18.86 16.83 -0.34
N GLY A 14 -17.54 16.98 -0.59
CA GLY A 14 -16.59 17.49 0.38
C GLY A 14 -15.91 16.40 1.22
N ALA A 15 -15.84 15.15 0.75
CA ALA A 15 -15.17 14.08 1.48
C ALA A 15 -13.70 14.42 1.69
N SER A 16 -13.19 14.15 2.89
CA SER A 16 -11.77 14.31 3.24
C SER A 16 -10.96 13.06 2.94
N PHE A 17 -11.62 11.90 2.84
CA PHE A 17 -10.99 10.61 2.57
C PHE A 17 -11.81 9.86 1.53
N ILE A 18 -11.09 9.22 0.58
CA ILE A 18 -11.68 8.37 -0.45
C ILE A 18 -11.05 6.98 -0.28
N SER A 19 -11.88 5.96 -0.07
CA SER A 19 -11.40 4.62 0.23
C SER A 19 -11.81 3.61 -0.85
N PRO A 20 -11.01 3.42 -1.91
CA PRO A 20 -11.23 2.36 -2.89
C PRO A 20 -10.90 0.99 -2.28
N PHE A 21 -11.75 0.01 -2.55
CA PHE A 21 -11.62 -1.37 -2.04
C PHE A 21 -11.02 -2.25 -3.15
N LEU A 22 -9.72 -2.21 -3.29
CA LEU A 22 -9.04 -2.84 -4.42
C LEU A 22 -9.10 -4.38 -4.41
N GLY A 23 -8.95 -5.01 -3.25
CA GLY A 23 -9.02 -6.47 -3.18
C GLY A 23 -10.39 -7.02 -3.55
N ARG A 24 -11.46 -6.35 -3.16
CA ARG A 24 -12.83 -6.73 -3.54
C ARG A 24 -13.08 -6.61 -5.03
N LEU A 25 -12.49 -5.61 -5.67
CA LEU A 25 -12.58 -5.45 -7.13
C LEU A 25 -11.80 -6.56 -7.84
N ASP A 26 -10.62 -6.89 -7.35
CA ASP A 26 -9.83 -8.00 -7.87
C ASP A 26 -10.61 -9.32 -7.78
N ASP A 27 -11.37 -9.53 -6.69
CA ASP A 27 -12.18 -10.73 -6.47
C ASP A 27 -13.22 -10.94 -7.57
N ILE A 28 -13.73 -9.88 -8.18
CA ILE A 28 -14.71 -9.95 -9.26
C ILE A 28 -14.12 -9.74 -10.66
N GLY A 29 -12.81 -9.84 -10.78
CA GLY A 29 -12.11 -9.73 -12.06
C GLY A 29 -11.86 -8.31 -12.55
N HIS A 30 -12.06 -7.30 -11.72
CA HIS A 30 -11.67 -5.92 -12.02
C HIS A 30 -10.25 -5.66 -11.53
N ASP A 31 -9.57 -4.66 -12.10
CA ASP A 31 -8.27 -4.22 -11.61
C ASP A 31 -8.46 -3.10 -10.58
N GLY A 32 -8.39 -3.46 -9.29
CA GLY A 32 -8.55 -2.50 -8.20
C GLY A 32 -7.51 -1.40 -8.22
N MET A 33 -6.31 -1.69 -8.72
CA MET A 33 -5.24 -0.70 -8.79
C MET A 33 -5.50 0.37 -9.86
N GLU A 34 -6.17 0.01 -10.96
CA GLU A 34 -6.61 0.98 -11.96
C GLU A 34 -7.57 2.01 -11.34
N LEU A 35 -8.43 1.57 -10.44
CA LEU A 35 -9.31 2.47 -9.71
C LEU A 35 -8.52 3.46 -8.86
N VAL A 36 -7.52 2.99 -8.13
CA VAL A 36 -6.66 3.86 -7.31
C VAL A 36 -5.96 4.89 -8.18
N ARG A 37 -5.35 4.46 -9.29
CA ARG A 37 -4.67 5.36 -10.23
C ARG A 37 -5.63 6.40 -10.82
N GLY A 38 -6.82 5.96 -11.23
CA GLY A 38 -7.84 6.85 -11.79
C GLY A 38 -8.30 7.92 -10.80
N ILE A 39 -8.55 7.54 -9.56
CA ILE A 39 -8.96 8.47 -8.51
C ILE A 39 -7.86 9.49 -8.23
N VAL A 40 -6.62 9.04 -8.05
CA VAL A 40 -5.49 9.94 -7.79
C VAL A 40 -5.28 10.91 -8.93
N SER A 41 -5.37 10.45 -10.19
CA SER A 41 -5.24 11.31 -11.36
C SER A 41 -6.31 12.39 -11.40
N ILE A 42 -7.56 12.05 -11.10
CA ILE A 42 -8.68 13.01 -11.06
C ILE A 42 -8.44 14.03 -9.96
N MET A 43 -8.03 13.59 -8.78
CA MET A 43 -7.77 14.48 -7.64
C MET A 43 -6.64 15.45 -7.95
N ASP A 44 -5.55 14.97 -8.52
CA ASP A 44 -4.40 15.80 -8.89
C ASP A 44 -4.77 16.82 -9.97
N PHE A 45 -5.50 16.40 -10.99
CA PHE A 45 -5.90 17.26 -12.09
C PHE A 45 -6.80 18.40 -11.64
N HIS A 46 -7.73 18.12 -10.73
CA HIS A 46 -8.72 19.09 -10.25
C HIS A 46 -8.34 19.77 -8.93
N GLY A 47 -7.21 19.42 -8.34
CA GLY A 47 -6.73 20.01 -7.10
C GLY A 47 -7.55 19.68 -5.87
N TYR A 48 -8.16 18.51 -5.81
CA TYR A 48 -8.85 18.03 -4.60
C TYR A 48 -7.83 17.74 -3.49
N GLU A 49 -8.14 18.14 -2.27
CA GLU A 49 -7.25 17.97 -1.11
C GLU A 49 -7.54 16.74 -0.27
N ALA A 50 -8.45 15.87 -0.70
CA ALA A 50 -8.75 14.62 0.00
C ALA A 50 -7.57 13.65 -0.05
N GLU A 51 -7.58 12.67 0.86
CA GLU A 51 -6.57 11.61 0.88
C GLU A 51 -7.19 10.28 0.43
N VAL A 52 -6.42 9.47 -0.30
CA VAL A 52 -6.85 8.16 -0.79
C VAL A 52 -6.35 7.08 0.17
N ILE A 53 -7.30 6.30 0.67
CA ILE A 53 -7.03 5.14 1.53
C ILE A 53 -7.20 3.88 0.69
N ALA A 54 -6.10 3.20 0.36
CA ALA A 54 -6.16 1.90 -0.29
C ALA A 54 -6.64 0.86 0.73
N ALA A 55 -7.84 0.34 0.52
CA ALA A 55 -8.47 -0.62 1.41
C ALA A 55 -8.66 -1.98 0.75
N SER A 56 -9.08 -2.98 1.53
CA SER A 56 -9.24 -4.36 1.04
C SER A 56 -7.90 -4.91 0.49
N ILE A 57 -6.82 -4.64 1.20
CA ILE A 57 -5.48 -5.13 0.88
C ILE A 57 -5.44 -6.64 1.14
N ARG A 58 -4.96 -7.43 0.16
CA ARG A 58 -4.91 -8.90 0.22
C ARG A 58 -3.49 -9.45 0.38
N HIS A 59 -2.48 -8.72 -0.07
CA HIS A 59 -1.08 -9.18 -0.08
C HIS A 59 -0.12 -7.98 -0.17
N PRO A 60 1.19 -8.22 0.11
CA PRO A 60 2.18 -7.12 0.10
C PRO A 60 2.31 -6.37 -1.22
N LEU A 61 2.10 -7.04 -2.35
CA LEU A 61 2.15 -6.38 -3.66
C LEU A 61 1.08 -5.30 -3.79
N HIS A 62 -0.10 -5.47 -3.20
CA HIS A 62 -1.13 -4.43 -3.16
C HIS A 62 -0.61 -3.17 -2.48
N VAL A 63 0.12 -3.31 -1.37
CA VAL A 63 0.68 -2.15 -0.63
C VAL A 63 1.68 -1.40 -1.50
N LYS A 64 2.63 -2.12 -2.10
CA LYS A 64 3.63 -1.54 -2.99
C LYS A 64 2.98 -0.79 -4.16
N LYS A 65 2.06 -1.45 -4.86
CA LYS A 65 1.39 -0.86 -6.03
C LYS A 65 0.50 0.31 -5.67
N ALA A 66 -0.18 0.25 -4.52
CA ALA A 66 -0.98 1.37 -4.03
C ALA A 66 -0.11 2.61 -3.76
N ALA A 67 1.05 2.40 -3.14
CA ALA A 67 2.01 3.48 -2.92
C ALA A 67 2.50 4.07 -4.25
N GLU A 68 2.85 3.23 -5.22
CA GLU A 68 3.28 3.65 -6.57
C GLU A 68 2.16 4.40 -7.30
N ALA A 69 0.90 4.03 -7.07
CA ALA A 69 -0.25 4.67 -7.69
C ALA A 69 -0.62 6.02 -7.04
N GLY A 70 0.00 6.39 -5.94
CA GLY A 70 -0.20 7.66 -5.27
C GLY A 70 -1.20 7.62 -4.11
N ALA A 71 -1.59 6.45 -3.61
CA ALA A 71 -2.41 6.38 -2.40
C ALA A 71 -1.66 6.98 -1.20
N HIS A 72 -2.37 7.69 -0.34
CA HIS A 72 -1.78 8.36 0.82
C HIS A 72 -1.71 7.43 2.03
N ILE A 73 -2.69 6.54 2.15
CA ILE A 73 -2.88 5.65 3.31
C ILE A 73 -3.22 4.26 2.78
N ALA A 74 -2.80 3.22 3.50
CA ALA A 74 -3.25 1.86 3.25
C ALA A 74 -3.72 1.23 4.56
N THR A 75 -4.88 0.57 4.54
CA THR A 75 -5.32 -0.25 5.66
C THR A 75 -4.80 -1.65 5.45
N VAL A 76 -3.81 -2.04 6.23
CA VAL A 76 -3.07 -3.29 6.03
C VAL A 76 -3.44 -4.30 7.11
N PRO A 77 -4.03 -5.46 6.73
CA PRO A 77 -4.30 -6.52 7.70
C PRO A 77 -2.99 -7.01 8.35
N TYR A 78 -3.07 -7.44 9.59
CA TYR A 78 -1.90 -7.89 10.34
C TYR A 78 -1.11 -8.99 9.61
N LYS A 79 -1.83 -9.94 8.99
CA LYS A 79 -1.20 -10.99 8.19
C LYS A 79 -0.35 -10.43 7.05
N VAL A 80 -0.86 -9.44 6.35
CA VAL A 80 -0.14 -8.80 5.23
C VAL A 80 1.04 -7.99 5.76
N PHE A 81 0.87 -7.29 6.86
CA PHE A 81 1.94 -6.54 7.52
C PHE A 81 3.11 -7.47 7.88
N ARG A 82 2.82 -8.63 8.46
CA ARG A 82 3.86 -9.63 8.75
C ARG A 82 4.56 -10.12 7.50
N GLN A 83 3.81 -10.36 6.42
CA GLN A 83 4.38 -10.80 5.14
C GLN A 83 5.31 -9.73 4.56
N MET A 84 5.00 -8.45 4.74
CA MET A 84 5.85 -7.34 4.28
C MET A 84 7.21 -7.33 4.97
N LEU A 85 7.28 -7.76 6.23
CA LEU A 85 8.51 -7.82 7.00
C LEU A 85 9.39 -9.02 6.65
N LYS A 86 8.80 -10.07 6.06
CA LYS A 86 9.51 -11.32 5.75
C LYS A 86 10.02 -11.31 4.32
N HIS A 87 11.34 -11.47 4.20
CA HIS A 87 11.99 -11.70 2.92
C HIS A 87 13.19 -12.59 3.14
N PRO A 88 13.34 -13.71 2.39
CA PRO A 88 14.45 -14.63 2.60
C PRO A 88 15.83 -13.95 2.54
N LEU A 89 16.01 -12.99 1.62
CA LEU A 89 17.26 -12.27 1.49
C LEU A 89 17.51 -11.30 2.65
N THR A 90 16.46 -10.72 3.22
CA THR A 90 16.57 -9.86 4.41
C THR A 90 16.98 -10.69 5.62
N ASP A 91 16.33 -11.82 5.85
CA ASP A 91 16.65 -12.72 6.95
C ASP A 91 18.10 -13.21 6.84
N LYS A 92 18.53 -13.59 5.65
CA LYS A 92 19.89 -14.00 5.37
C LYS A 92 20.90 -12.87 5.63
N GLY A 93 20.57 -11.65 5.21
CA GLY A 93 21.39 -10.47 5.43
C GLY A 93 21.55 -10.13 6.90
N ILE A 94 20.46 -10.20 7.68
CA ILE A 94 20.48 -9.97 9.12
C ILE A 94 21.35 -11.03 9.81
N ALA A 95 21.20 -12.30 9.47
CA ALA A 95 21.99 -13.38 10.02
C ALA A 95 23.49 -13.17 9.71
N GLN A 96 23.84 -12.78 8.50
CA GLN A 96 25.22 -12.50 8.10
C GLN A 96 25.78 -11.29 8.86
N PHE A 97 24.99 -10.22 8.99
CA PHE A 97 25.38 -9.04 9.74
C PHE A 97 25.66 -9.36 11.20
N ASN A 98 24.79 -10.12 11.85
CA ASN A 98 24.97 -10.55 13.23
C ASN A 98 26.25 -11.40 13.40
N LYS A 99 26.50 -12.29 12.46
CA LYS A 99 27.71 -13.12 12.45
C LYS A 99 28.96 -12.26 12.33
N ASP A 100 28.97 -11.28 11.44
CA ASP A 100 30.09 -10.35 11.26
C ASP A 100 30.31 -9.49 12.50
N PHE A 101 29.22 -9.01 13.12
CA PHE A 101 29.28 -8.24 14.35
C PHE A 101 29.88 -9.06 15.51
N GLU A 102 29.46 -10.31 15.67
CA GLU A 102 30.04 -11.21 16.68
C GLU A 102 31.52 -11.45 16.45
N GLY A 103 31.94 -11.63 15.19
CA GLY A 103 33.34 -11.76 14.82
C GLY A 103 34.15 -10.53 15.20
N THR A 104 33.62 -9.34 14.91
CA THR A 104 34.23 -8.07 15.27
C THR A 104 34.35 -7.91 16.79
N LYS A 105 33.30 -8.26 17.51
CA LYS A 105 33.26 -8.21 18.96
C LYS A 105 34.31 -9.12 19.59
N ARG A 106 34.48 -10.32 19.04
CA ARG A 106 35.52 -11.26 19.50
C ARG A 106 36.95 -10.73 19.28
N VAL A 107 37.17 -10.03 18.17
CA VAL A 107 38.46 -9.44 17.86
C VAL A 107 38.78 -8.28 18.82
N ASN A 108 37.76 -7.50 19.16
CA ASN A 108 37.91 -6.31 20.01
C ASN A 108 37.75 -6.59 21.49
N GLY A 109 37.29 -7.76 21.82
CA GLY A 109 37.02 -8.14 23.18
C GLY A 109 37.93 -9.24 23.69
#